data_8cf01ec9a910daaf9bb11c3e32f84510
#
_entry.id   8cf01ec9a910daaf9bb11c3e32f84510
#
_cell.length_a   1.000
_cell.length_b   1.000
_cell.length_c   1.000
_cell.angle_alpha   90.00
_cell.angle_beta   90.00
_cell.angle_gamma   90.00
#
_symmetry.space_group_name_H-M   'P 1'
#
loop_
_entity.id
_entity.type
_entity.pdbx_description
1 polymer ?
#
loop_
_entity_poly.entity_id
_entity_poly.type
_entity_poly.pdbx_seq_one_letter_code
_entity_poly.pdbx_strand_id
1 'polypeptide(L)'
;LNLLLPHEDDAVIWRGPLLAKAITQFWQEVLWGKLDCLLVDLPPGTADIPLTVMQSLPLSGVVIISTPQDLANMVVRKAVHMAHKLNVHISGVVENMSYLVSPETGKRIELFGRSRGEEMASEAKAPLLGQIPVDPELAALCDSGDIERYNSEPFTSLSSAFIQALPAPSRPAEDQTGK
;
A
#
# COMPACT_ATOMS: atom_id res chain seq x y z
N LEU A 1 -9.34 11.50 6.04
CA LEU A 1 -10.07 12.73 6.43
C LEU A 1 -11.56 12.49 6.60
N ASN A 2 -12.21 11.74 5.73
CA ASN A 2 -13.64 11.41 5.85
C ASN A 2 -13.97 10.78 7.22
N LEU A 3 -13.07 9.94 7.75
CA LEU A 3 -13.24 9.30 9.07
C LEU A 3 -13.17 10.27 10.26
N LEU A 4 -12.79 11.52 10.03
CA LEU A 4 -12.73 12.57 11.07
C LEU A 4 -13.91 13.53 11.02
N LEU A 5 -14.88 13.29 10.14
CA LEU A 5 -16.09 14.10 10.04
C LEU A 5 -17.11 13.72 11.12
N PRO A 6 -17.95 14.67 11.56
CA PRO A 6 -18.96 14.42 12.59
C PRO A 6 -20.03 13.38 12.20
N HIS A 7 -20.29 13.23 10.91
CA HIS A 7 -21.27 12.28 10.37
C HIS A 7 -20.62 11.38 9.32
N GLU A 8 -20.93 10.10 9.35
CA GLU A 8 -20.35 9.09 8.44
C GLU A 8 -20.69 9.35 6.96
N ASP A 9 -21.83 9.97 6.68
CA ASP A 9 -22.29 10.27 5.32
C ASP A 9 -21.75 11.60 4.77
N ASP A 10 -21.00 12.36 5.57
CA ASP A 10 -20.42 13.63 5.11
C ASP A 10 -19.28 13.38 4.12
N ALA A 11 -19.25 14.17 3.05
CA ALA A 11 -18.19 14.11 2.03
C ALA A 11 -17.27 15.32 2.12
N VAL A 12 -15.95 15.05 2.12
CA VAL A 12 -14.95 16.13 1.99
C VAL A 12 -14.80 16.50 0.51
N ILE A 13 -15.23 17.70 0.14
CA ILE A 13 -15.09 18.24 -1.21
C ILE A 13 -13.85 19.13 -1.25
N TRP A 14 -12.67 18.53 -1.15
CA TRP A 14 -11.41 19.26 -1.27
C TRP A 14 -10.81 19.03 -2.64
N ARG A 15 -10.29 20.10 -3.24
CA ARG A 15 -9.56 20.04 -4.51
C ARG A 15 -8.06 19.91 -4.28
N GLY A 16 -7.33 19.48 -5.31
CA GLY A 16 -5.91 19.13 -5.27
C GLY A 16 -5.01 19.99 -4.36
N PRO A 17 -4.99 21.34 -4.46
CA PRO A 17 -4.13 22.18 -3.63
C PRO A 17 -4.41 22.10 -2.11
N LEU A 18 -5.68 21.95 -1.71
CA LEU A 18 -6.05 21.78 -0.31
C LEU A 18 -5.65 20.40 0.22
N LEU A 19 -5.82 19.36 -0.60
CA LEU A 19 -5.37 18.01 -0.27
C LEU A 19 -3.86 17.94 -0.13
N ALA A 20 -3.12 18.56 -1.05
CA ALA A 20 -1.66 18.64 -0.98
C ALA A 20 -1.19 19.32 0.31
N LYS A 21 -1.81 20.45 0.67
CA LYS A 21 -1.52 21.15 1.92
C LYS A 21 -1.81 20.27 3.14
N ALA A 22 -2.96 19.59 3.17
CA ALA A 22 -3.33 18.70 4.27
C ALA A 22 -2.32 17.55 4.43
N ILE A 23 -1.89 16.91 3.33
CA ILE A 23 -0.88 15.85 3.36
C ILE A 23 0.42 16.37 3.97
N THR A 24 0.89 17.55 3.54
CA THR A 24 2.10 18.15 4.08
C THR A 24 1.95 18.50 5.58
N GLN A 25 0.79 19.02 5.99
CA GLN A 25 0.50 19.30 7.39
C GLN A 25 0.47 18.02 8.24
N PHE A 26 -0.16 16.94 7.78
CA PHE A 26 -0.13 15.66 8.47
C PHE A 26 1.29 15.14 8.68
N TRP A 27 2.14 15.31 7.69
CA TRP A 27 3.53 14.93 7.81
C TRP A 27 4.32 15.79 8.80
N GLN A 28 4.14 17.10 8.76
CA GLN A 28 4.97 18.07 9.50
C GLN A 28 4.46 18.39 10.91
N GLU A 29 3.16 18.37 11.13
CA GLU A 29 2.54 18.89 12.36
C GLU A 29 2.08 17.79 13.32
N VAL A 30 1.94 16.53 12.85
CA VAL A 30 1.57 15.40 13.70
C VAL A 30 2.80 14.91 14.47
N LEU A 31 2.67 14.75 15.77
CA LEU A 31 3.70 14.17 16.62
C LEU A 31 3.67 12.65 16.52
N TRP A 32 4.35 12.10 15.55
CA TRP A 32 4.39 10.66 15.27
C TRP A 32 5.10 9.83 16.34
N GLY A 33 5.93 10.46 17.20
CA GLY A 33 6.74 9.75 18.17
C GLY A 33 7.87 8.94 17.53
N LYS A 34 8.25 7.84 18.19
CA LYS A 34 9.25 6.91 17.65
C LYS A 34 8.54 5.82 16.87
N LEU A 35 8.69 5.82 15.57
CA LEU A 35 8.13 4.83 14.67
C LEU A 35 9.26 4.10 13.94
N ASP A 36 9.13 2.78 13.79
CA ASP A 36 9.99 1.98 12.92
C ASP A 36 9.55 2.10 11.46
N CYS A 37 8.23 2.21 11.23
CA CYS A 37 7.65 2.35 9.90
C CYS A 37 6.34 3.16 9.98
N LEU A 38 6.13 4.04 9.01
CA LEU A 38 4.86 4.72 8.76
C LEU A 38 4.31 4.27 7.42
N LEU A 39 3.13 3.64 7.42
CA LEU A 39 2.43 3.24 6.23
C LEU A 39 1.41 4.31 5.83
N VAL A 40 1.45 4.72 4.57
CA VAL A 40 0.50 5.68 4.00
C VAL A 40 -0.37 4.96 2.99
N ASP A 41 -1.65 4.79 3.33
CA ASP A 41 -2.64 4.23 2.42
C ASP A 41 -3.11 5.29 1.42
N LEU A 42 -3.00 4.98 0.14
CA LEU A 42 -3.28 5.90 -0.96
C LEU A 42 -4.53 5.47 -1.74
N PRO A 43 -5.33 6.43 -2.22
CA PRO A 43 -6.41 6.11 -3.14
C PRO A 43 -5.87 5.51 -4.44
N PRO A 44 -6.67 4.71 -5.16
CA PRO A 44 -6.23 4.08 -6.40
C PRO A 44 -5.94 5.11 -7.50
N GLY A 45 -5.04 4.73 -8.41
CA GLY A 45 -4.71 5.52 -9.59
C GLY A 45 -3.53 6.47 -9.42
N THR A 46 -3.44 7.43 -10.32
CA THR A 46 -2.32 8.38 -10.45
C THR A 46 -2.76 9.83 -10.32
N ALA A 47 -3.86 10.08 -9.59
CA ALA A 47 -4.40 11.41 -9.37
C ALA A 47 -3.55 12.24 -8.38
N ASP A 48 -4.04 13.42 -8.02
CA ASP A 48 -3.31 14.43 -7.25
C ASP A 48 -2.73 13.91 -5.92
N ILE A 49 -3.44 13.03 -5.20
CA ILE A 49 -2.99 12.56 -3.88
C ILE A 49 -1.75 11.66 -3.97
N PRO A 50 -1.74 10.55 -4.73
CA PRO A 50 -0.55 9.74 -4.93
C PRO A 50 0.63 10.55 -5.47
N LEU A 51 0.37 11.43 -6.44
CA LEU A 51 1.40 12.31 -7.01
C LEU A 51 2.01 13.22 -5.93
N THR A 52 1.17 13.88 -5.12
CA THR A 52 1.63 14.78 -4.05
C THR A 52 2.44 14.03 -3.00
N VAL A 53 1.97 12.86 -2.56
CA VAL A 53 2.70 12.04 -1.58
C VAL A 53 4.07 11.67 -2.13
N MET A 54 4.14 11.17 -3.36
CA MET A 54 5.41 10.77 -3.98
C MET A 54 6.38 11.93 -4.23
N GLN A 55 5.88 13.17 -4.38
CA GLN A 55 6.71 14.34 -4.61
C GLN A 55 7.10 15.09 -3.34
N SER A 56 6.26 15.05 -2.31
CA SER A 56 6.40 15.92 -1.13
C SER A 56 6.88 15.21 0.12
N LEU A 57 6.74 13.88 0.21
CA LEU A 57 7.15 13.13 1.38
C LEU A 57 8.46 12.38 1.12
N PRO A 58 9.33 12.24 2.15
CA PRO A 58 10.57 11.48 2.04
C PRO A 58 10.29 9.98 2.13
N LEU A 59 9.71 9.41 1.08
CA LEU A 59 9.35 8.01 1.04
C LEU A 59 10.59 7.11 0.98
N SER A 60 10.62 6.06 1.80
CA SER A 60 11.59 4.97 1.67
C SER A 60 11.29 4.08 0.47
N GLY A 61 10.02 3.97 0.09
CA GLY A 61 9.56 3.23 -1.07
C GLY A 61 8.05 3.16 -1.15
N VAL A 62 7.56 2.53 -2.20
CA VAL A 62 6.13 2.25 -2.39
C VAL A 62 5.92 0.75 -2.59
N VAL A 63 4.81 0.24 -2.08
CA VAL A 63 4.32 -1.11 -2.39
C VAL A 63 3.17 -0.99 -3.35
N ILE A 64 3.22 -1.74 -4.42
CA ILE A 64 2.18 -1.77 -5.44
C ILE A 64 1.20 -2.90 -5.12
N ILE A 65 -0.07 -2.55 -4.94
CA ILE A 65 -1.13 -3.53 -4.73
C ILE A 65 -1.92 -3.67 -6.04
N SER A 66 -2.02 -4.89 -6.53
CA SER A 66 -2.77 -5.25 -7.74
C SER A 66 -3.77 -6.35 -7.45
N THR A 67 -4.60 -6.67 -8.43
CA THR A 67 -5.49 -7.83 -8.44
C THR A 67 -5.37 -8.53 -9.81
N PRO A 68 -5.82 -9.79 -9.97
CA PRO A 68 -5.65 -10.50 -11.25
C PRO A 68 -6.37 -9.87 -12.45
N GLN A 69 -7.38 -9.00 -12.25
CA GLN A 69 -8.18 -8.44 -13.33
C GLN A 69 -7.38 -7.51 -14.26
N ASP A 70 -7.61 -7.61 -15.57
CA ASP A 70 -6.92 -6.83 -16.60
C ASP A 70 -7.05 -5.31 -16.42
N LEU A 71 -8.26 -4.83 -16.07
CA LEU A 71 -8.50 -3.40 -15.88
C LEU A 71 -7.74 -2.85 -14.66
N ALA A 72 -7.66 -3.62 -13.57
CA ALA A 72 -6.88 -3.25 -12.41
C ALA A 72 -5.39 -3.13 -12.77
N ASN A 73 -4.86 -4.11 -13.49
CA ASN A 73 -3.47 -4.10 -13.94
C ASN A 73 -3.14 -2.89 -14.81
N MET A 74 -4.06 -2.44 -15.66
CA MET A 74 -3.85 -1.23 -16.47
C MET A 74 -3.70 0.04 -15.60
N VAL A 75 -4.49 0.17 -14.53
CA VAL A 75 -4.39 1.29 -13.59
C VAL A 75 -3.08 1.20 -12.80
N VAL A 76 -2.72 0.00 -12.35
CA VAL A 76 -1.50 -0.26 -11.59
C VAL A 76 -0.24 0.04 -12.42
N ARG A 77 -0.20 -0.33 -13.69
CA ARG A 77 0.91 0.03 -14.60
C ARG A 77 1.15 1.53 -14.67
N LYS A 78 0.10 2.34 -14.66
CA LYS A 78 0.26 3.80 -14.62
C LYS A 78 0.92 4.26 -13.31
N ALA A 79 0.58 3.64 -12.17
CA ALA A 79 1.21 3.94 -10.88
C ALA A 79 2.69 3.52 -10.86
N VAL A 80 3.03 2.36 -11.42
CA VAL A 80 4.42 1.92 -11.61
C VAL A 80 5.21 2.90 -12.46
N HIS A 81 4.66 3.32 -13.60
CA HIS A 81 5.30 4.31 -14.46
C HIS A 81 5.47 5.68 -13.77
N MET A 82 4.51 6.08 -12.94
CA MET A 82 4.61 7.31 -12.15
C MET A 82 5.75 7.21 -11.13
N ALA A 83 5.82 6.13 -10.37
CA ALA A 83 6.89 5.90 -9.40
C ALA A 83 8.26 5.93 -10.08
N HIS A 84 8.44 5.26 -11.22
CA HIS A 84 9.69 5.30 -11.99
C HIS A 84 10.03 6.71 -12.48
N LYS A 85 9.05 7.49 -13.00
CA LYS A 85 9.28 8.88 -13.45
C LYS A 85 9.70 9.81 -12.31
N LEU A 86 9.23 9.55 -11.11
CA LEU A 86 9.54 10.33 -9.92
C LEU A 86 10.78 9.80 -9.18
N ASN A 87 11.43 8.76 -9.70
CA ASN A 87 12.54 8.06 -9.05
C ASN A 87 12.21 7.56 -7.64
N VAL A 88 10.95 7.18 -7.40
CA VAL A 88 10.53 6.55 -6.15
C VAL A 88 10.80 5.06 -6.24
N HIS A 89 11.47 4.52 -5.21
CA HIS A 89 11.77 3.09 -5.12
C HIS A 89 10.48 2.27 -4.98
N ILE A 90 10.34 1.20 -5.77
CA ILE A 90 9.25 0.23 -5.60
C ILE A 90 9.80 -0.93 -4.78
N SER A 91 9.34 -1.04 -3.53
CA SER A 91 9.80 -2.07 -2.60
C SER A 91 9.24 -3.45 -2.92
N GLY A 92 8.12 -3.51 -3.62
CA GLY A 92 7.55 -4.78 -4.08
C GLY A 92 6.13 -4.66 -4.59
N VAL A 93 5.62 -5.79 -5.05
CA VAL A 93 4.26 -5.96 -5.56
C VAL A 93 3.51 -6.96 -4.70
N VAL A 94 2.26 -6.71 -4.42
CA VAL A 94 1.33 -7.65 -3.76
C VAL A 94 0.15 -7.88 -4.69
N GLU A 95 -0.20 -9.13 -4.95
CA GLU A 95 -1.43 -9.46 -5.66
C GLU A 95 -2.52 -9.82 -4.65
N ASN A 96 -3.47 -8.93 -4.47
CA ASN A 96 -4.64 -9.13 -3.62
C ASN A 96 -5.74 -9.86 -4.37
N MET A 97 -6.60 -10.58 -3.67
CA MET A 97 -7.70 -11.38 -4.23
C MET A 97 -7.21 -12.39 -5.28
N SER A 98 -6.00 -12.90 -5.11
CA SER A 98 -5.33 -13.75 -6.09
C SER A 98 -6.06 -15.08 -6.30
N TYR A 99 -6.61 -15.65 -5.24
CA TYR A 99 -7.33 -16.92 -5.26
C TYR A 99 -8.28 -17.05 -4.07
N LEU A 100 -9.19 -18.01 -4.14
CA LEU A 100 -10.00 -18.49 -3.02
C LEU A 100 -9.56 -19.92 -2.69
N VAL A 101 -9.49 -20.27 -1.40
CA VAL A 101 -9.34 -21.66 -0.98
C VAL A 101 -10.72 -22.26 -0.78
N SER A 102 -11.08 -23.29 -1.54
CA SER A 102 -12.35 -23.99 -1.38
C SER A 102 -12.43 -24.63 0.00
N PRO A 103 -13.45 -24.31 0.81
CA PRO A 103 -13.61 -24.92 2.13
C PRO A 103 -13.80 -26.44 2.10
N GLU A 104 -14.39 -26.96 1.00
CA GLU A 104 -14.69 -28.39 0.87
C GLU A 104 -13.48 -29.21 0.43
N THR A 105 -12.65 -28.66 -0.47
CA THR A 105 -11.59 -29.43 -1.13
C THR A 105 -10.19 -28.96 -0.83
N GLY A 106 -10.03 -27.79 -0.19
CA GLY A 106 -8.72 -27.14 0.05
C GLY A 106 -8.04 -26.65 -1.25
N LYS A 107 -8.67 -26.79 -2.41
CA LYS A 107 -8.08 -26.39 -3.69
C LYS A 107 -8.19 -24.87 -3.89
N ARG A 108 -7.17 -24.30 -4.53
CA ARG A 108 -7.20 -22.90 -4.98
C ARG A 108 -8.12 -22.76 -6.19
N ILE A 109 -8.94 -21.73 -6.16
CA ILE A 109 -9.86 -21.33 -7.24
C ILE A 109 -9.47 -19.90 -7.64
N GLU A 110 -9.13 -19.69 -8.90
CA GLU A 110 -8.78 -18.38 -9.46
C GLU A 110 -10.07 -17.63 -9.87
N LEU A 111 -10.72 -16.98 -8.90
CA LEU A 111 -12.01 -16.29 -9.11
C LEU A 111 -11.95 -15.19 -10.17
N PHE A 112 -10.83 -14.50 -10.27
CA PHE A 112 -10.64 -13.35 -11.15
C PHE A 112 -9.65 -13.60 -12.29
N GLY A 113 -9.49 -14.90 -12.65
CA GLY A 113 -8.54 -15.33 -13.65
C GLY A 113 -7.18 -15.72 -13.07
N ARG A 114 -6.26 -16.12 -13.95
CA ARG A 114 -4.92 -16.53 -13.54
C ARG A 114 -4.16 -15.38 -12.86
N SER A 115 -3.32 -15.72 -11.91
CA SER A 115 -2.41 -14.75 -11.28
C SER A 115 -1.53 -14.04 -12.31
N ARG A 116 -1.34 -12.75 -12.09
CA ARG A 116 -0.44 -11.86 -12.84
C ARG A 116 0.58 -11.16 -11.96
N GLY A 117 0.70 -11.59 -10.72
CA GLY A 117 1.61 -10.98 -9.75
C GLY A 117 3.05 -10.96 -10.25
N GLU A 118 3.55 -12.05 -10.83
CA GLU A 118 4.91 -12.13 -11.40
C GLU A 118 5.09 -11.22 -12.63
N GLU A 119 4.08 -11.11 -13.50
CA GLU A 119 4.13 -10.21 -14.65
C GLU A 119 4.25 -8.75 -14.17
N MET A 120 3.46 -8.38 -13.17
CA MET A 120 3.48 -7.04 -12.58
C MET A 120 4.78 -6.75 -11.82
N ALA A 121 5.30 -7.71 -11.07
CA ALA A 121 6.58 -7.61 -10.36
C ALA A 121 7.74 -7.38 -11.34
N SER A 122 7.74 -8.13 -12.44
CA SER A 122 8.73 -7.95 -13.53
C SER A 122 8.65 -6.55 -14.15
N GLU A 123 7.45 -6.05 -14.44
CA GLU A 123 7.23 -4.70 -15.00
C GLU A 123 7.64 -3.60 -14.00
N ALA A 124 7.32 -3.80 -12.73
CA ALA A 124 7.72 -2.90 -11.64
C ALA A 124 9.22 -2.95 -11.34
N LYS A 125 9.93 -3.96 -11.83
CA LYS A 125 11.34 -4.27 -11.50
C LYS A 125 11.53 -4.43 -9.99
N ALA A 126 10.59 -5.10 -9.34
CA ALA A 126 10.52 -5.28 -7.90
C ALA A 126 10.06 -6.70 -7.57
N PRO A 127 10.31 -7.23 -6.37
CA PRO A 127 9.88 -8.57 -6.00
C PRO A 127 8.36 -8.67 -5.87
N LEU A 128 7.79 -9.85 -6.17
CA LEU A 128 6.46 -10.23 -5.73
C LEU A 128 6.55 -10.59 -4.24
N LEU A 129 5.97 -9.75 -3.38
CA LEU A 129 6.02 -9.94 -1.92
C LEU A 129 5.05 -11.01 -1.45
N GLY A 130 3.92 -11.15 -2.12
CA GLY A 130 2.95 -12.16 -1.78
C GLY A 130 1.66 -12.10 -2.60
N GLN A 131 0.89 -13.17 -2.46
CA GLN A 131 -0.43 -13.34 -3.04
C GLN A 131 -1.43 -13.55 -1.91
N ILE A 132 -2.41 -12.66 -1.80
CA ILE A 132 -3.41 -12.68 -0.73
C ILE A 132 -4.68 -13.33 -1.27
N PRO A 133 -5.24 -14.32 -0.56
CA PRO A 133 -6.49 -14.94 -0.94
C PRO A 133 -7.69 -14.03 -0.71
N VAL A 134 -8.81 -14.35 -1.36
CA VAL A 134 -10.12 -13.88 -0.92
C VAL A 134 -10.48 -14.64 0.35
N ASP A 135 -10.68 -13.92 1.43
CA ASP A 135 -11.00 -14.50 2.74
C ASP A 135 -12.18 -13.77 3.39
N PRO A 136 -13.34 -14.44 3.54
CA PRO A 136 -14.50 -13.86 4.20
C PRO A 136 -14.26 -13.50 5.67
N GLU A 137 -13.37 -14.21 6.38
CA GLU A 137 -13.02 -13.89 7.76
C GLU A 137 -12.27 -12.56 7.85
N LEU A 138 -11.34 -12.31 6.92
CA LEU A 138 -10.67 -11.01 6.81
C LEU A 138 -11.67 -9.89 6.62
N ALA A 139 -12.62 -10.05 5.70
CA ALA A 139 -13.65 -9.05 5.45
C ALA A 139 -14.50 -8.78 6.70
N ALA A 140 -14.96 -9.82 7.37
CA ALA A 140 -15.76 -9.69 8.60
C ALA A 140 -15.01 -8.99 9.74
N LEU A 141 -13.72 -9.28 9.91
CA LEU A 141 -12.88 -8.63 10.93
C LEU A 141 -12.59 -7.16 10.58
N CYS A 142 -12.43 -6.83 9.30
CA CYS A 142 -12.32 -5.44 8.86
C CYS A 142 -13.61 -4.66 9.16
N ASP A 143 -14.78 -5.23 8.86
CA ASP A 143 -16.07 -4.58 9.10
C ASP A 143 -16.36 -4.36 10.58
N SER A 144 -15.92 -5.28 11.45
CA SER A 144 -16.08 -5.13 12.91
C SER A 144 -15.01 -4.27 13.59
N GLY A 145 -13.94 -3.89 12.86
CA GLY A 145 -12.80 -3.17 13.44
C GLY A 145 -11.85 -4.04 14.26
N ASP A 146 -11.95 -5.36 14.13
CA ASP A 146 -11.18 -6.35 14.88
C ASP A 146 -10.02 -6.96 14.05
N ILE A 147 -9.54 -6.28 13.02
CA ILE A 147 -8.53 -6.78 12.07
C ILE A 147 -7.26 -7.31 12.76
N GLU A 148 -6.90 -6.79 13.91
CA GLU A 148 -5.73 -7.22 14.68
C GLU A 148 -5.82 -8.68 15.16
N ARG A 149 -7.01 -9.26 15.16
CA ARG A 149 -7.23 -10.67 15.48
C ARG A 149 -6.98 -11.60 14.30
N TYR A 150 -6.90 -11.04 13.10
CA TYR A 150 -6.67 -11.83 11.90
C TYR A 150 -5.25 -12.39 11.89
N ASN A 151 -5.14 -13.70 11.83
CA ASN A 151 -3.86 -14.39 11.77
C ASN A 151 -3.90 -15.41 10.63
N SER A 152 -3.16 -15.15 9.59
CA SER A 152 -3.04 -16.07 8.47
C SER A 152 -1.60 -16.18 7.97
N GLU A 153 -1.25 -17.36 7.48
CA GLU A 153 0.07 -17.62 6.93
C GLU A 153 0.42 -16.67 5.76
N PRO A 154 -0.47 -16.39 4.78
CA PRO A 154 -0.18 -15.46 3.70
C PRO A 154 0.25 -14.07 4.19
N PHE A 155 -0.37 -13.54 5.24
CA PHE A 155 0.01 -12.23 5.79
C PHE A 155 1.30 -12.28 6.60
N THR A 156 1.57 -13.37 7.29
CA THR A 156 2.85 -13.57 8.00
C THR A 156 4.01 -13.62 7.01
N SER A 157 3.85 -14.39 5.94
CA SER A 157 4.83 -14.47 4.85
C SER A 157 5.01 -13.13 4.14
N LEU A 158 3.91 -12.42 3.84
CA LEU A 158 3.94 -11.08 3.23
C LEU A 158 4.68 -10.08 4.12
N SER A 159 4.40 -10.05 5.42
CA SER A 159 5.06 -9.15 6.37
C SER A 159 6.56 -9.39 6.41
N SER A 160 6.97 -10.65 6.42
CA SER A 160 8.38 -11.04 6.40
C SER A 160 9.08 -10.60 5.11
N ALA A 161 8.44 -10.84 3.95
CA ALA A 161 8.95 -10.42 2.65
C ALA A 161 9.03 -8.88 2.53
N PHE A 162 8.02 -8.17 3.04
CA PHE A 162 8.00 -6.71 3.06
C PHE A 162 9.15 -6.14 3.89
N ILE A 163 9.37 -6.64 5.11
CA ILE A 163 10.46 -6.17 5.99
C ILE A 163 11.82 -6.39 5.31
N GLN A 164 12.01 -7.52 4.63
CA GLN A 164 13.26 -7.79 3.90
C GLN A 164 13.45 -6.89 2.67
N ALA A 165 12.37 -6.42 2.06
CA ALA A 165 12.40 -5.55 0.89
C ALA A 165 12.55 -4.06 1.24
N LEU A 166 12.42 -3.69 2.53
CA LEU A 166 12.64 -2.31 2.95
C LEU A 166 14.11 -1.92 2.74
N PRO A 167 14.39 -0.71 2.22
CA PRO A 167 15.74 -0.22 2.16
C PRO A 167 16.32 -0.11 3.59
N ALA A 168 17.62 -0.32 3.70
CA ALA A 168 18.30 -0.14 4.99
C ALA A 168 18.00 1.27 5.55
N PRO A 169 17.72 1.41 6.85
CA PRO A 169 17.43 2.70 7.45
C PRO A 169 18.57 3.67 7.14
N SER A 170 18.25 4.80 6.51
CA SER A 170 19.20 5.90 6.36
C SER A 170 19.58 6.33 7.77
N ARG A 171 20.86 6.19 8.16
CA ARG A 171 21.34 6.74 9.40
C ARG A 171 20.96 8.22 9.45
N PRO A 172 20.37 8.71 10.57
CA PRO A 172 20.23 10.14 10.76
C PRO A 172 21.62 10.76 10.55
N ALA A 173 21.69 11.83 9.77
CA ALA A 173 22.92 12.62 9.71
C ALA A 173 23.27 12.98 11.16
N GLU A 174 24.41 12.49 11.64
CA GLU A 174 24.92 12.87 12.96
C GLU A 174 24.91 14.39 13.02
N ASP A 175 24.20 14.91 14.00
CA ASP A 175 24.07 16.34 14.26
C ASP A 175 25.49 16.92 14.45
N GLN A 176 26.05 17.49 13.37
CA GLN A 176 27.35 18.19 13.41
C GLN A 176 27.17 19.58 14.03
N THR A 177 26.41 19.69 15.09
CA THR A 177 26.42 20.87 15.98
C THR A 177 27.24 20.59 17.23
N GLY A 178 28.52 20.33 17.00
CA GLY A 178 29.54 20.35 18.02
C GLY A 178 30.54 21.48 17.72
N LYS A 179 30.15 22.72 18.00
CA LYS A 179 31.06 23.76 18.50
C LYS A 179 30.27 24.97 18.94
#